data_033f5d423c78bb8ba578d33fc956c925
#
_entry.id   033f5d423c78bb8ba578d33fc956c925
#
_cell.length_a   1.000
_cell.length_b   1.000
_cell.length_c   1.000
_cell.angle_alpha   90.00
_cell.angle_beta   90.00
_cell.angle_gamma   90.00
#
_symmetry.space_group_name_H-M   'P 1'
#
loop_
_entity.id
_entity.type
_entity.pdbx_description
1 polymer ?
#
loop_
_entity_poly.entity_id
_entity_poly.type
_entity_poly.pdbx_seq_one_letter_code
_entity_poly.pdbx_strand_id
1 'polypeptide(L)'
;MKKIILLFLTIYTFSFSIRDFNGINWGDSKENLSILFSNLKKEPSINENVNIFSVKNPKENIKKYEFYLQNNALNKIRVVFDKESIGKRELQQIYNQLTTTIGVPVLKLPIYKKIDNLTLKGNTLKFVPDTQTLIYFTGIDTINELGKMTDSNLYLDYIPSQNEYIF
;
A
#
# COMPACT_ATOMS: atom_id res chain seq x y z
N MET A 1 -21.54 -53.51 -13.07
CA MET A 1 -21.41 -52.43 -12.10
C MET A 1 -20.29 -51.49 -12.54
N LYS A 2 -20.65 -50.30 -13.03
CA LYS A 2 -19.65 -49.27 -13.44
C LYS A 2 -19.23 -48.49 -12.20
N LYS A 3 -17.94 -48.58 -11.83
CA LYS A 3 -17.34 -47.75 -10.78
C LYS A 3 -17.16 -46.34 -11.30
N ILE A 4 -17.95 -45.37 -10.80
CA ILE A 4 -17.75 -43.96 -11.03
C ILE A 4 -16.59 -43.54 -10.11
N ILE A 5 -15.44 -43.27 -10.69
CA ILE A 5 -14.30 -42.62 -10.00
C ILE A 5 -14.60 -41.12 -9.97
N LEU A 6 -15.03 -40.63 -8.81
CA LEU A 6 -15.21 -39.21 -8.55
C LEU A 6 -13.82 -38.59 -8.38
N LEU A 7 -13.33 -37.95 -9.43
CA LEU A 7 -12.07 -37.21 -9.40
C LEU A 7 -12.32 -35.88 -8.65
N PHE A 8 -11.97 -35.83 -7.37
CA PHE A 8 -11.95 -34.57 -6.63
C PHE A 8 -10.80 -33.71 -7.18
N LEU A 9 -11.14 -32.77 -8.06
CA LEU A 9 -10.23 -31.67 -8.43
C LEU A 9 -10.14 -30.75 -7.19
N THR A 10 -9.14 -30.96 -6.35
CA THR A 10 -8.76 -29.97 -5.35
C THR A 10 -8.16 -28.79 -6.09
N ILE A 11 -8.98 -27.75 -6.25
CA ILE A 11 -8.49 -26.45 -6.72
C ILE A 11 -7.62 -25.91 -5.58
N TYR A 12 -6.30 -26.11 -5.69
CA TYR A 12 -5.35 -25.38 -4.86
C TYR A 12 -5.41 -23.93 -5.28
N THR A 13 -6.18 -23.11 -4.56
CA THR A 13 -6.03 -21.66 -4.61
C THR A 13 -4.67 -21.36 -4.01
N PHE A 14 -3.67 -21.13 -4.85
CA PHE A 14 -2.40 -20.60 -4.40
C PHE A 14 -2.64 -19.19 -3.87
N SER A 15 -2.80 -19.08 -2.56
CA SER A 15 -2.86 -17.82 -1.86
C SER A 15 -1.41 -17.34 -1.71
N PHE A 16 -1.05 -16.27 -2.41
CA PHE A 16 0.28 -15.67 -2.34
C PHE A 16 0.31 -14.65 -1.22
N SER A 17 1.06 -14.93 -0.17
CA SER A 17 1.30 -14.01 0.94
C SER A 17 1.99 -12.74 0.44
N ILE A 18 1.49 -11.58 0.88
CA ILE A 18 2.13 -10.30 0.60
C ILE A 18 3.41 -10.23 1.42
N ARG A 19 4.54 -10.03 0.77
CA ARG A 19 5.90 -10.15 1.29
C ARG A 19 6.12 -9.61 2.71
N ASP A 20 5.71 -8.36 2.95
CA ASP A 20 6.00 -7.66 4.20
C ASP A 20 4.84 -7.75 5.22
N PHE A 21 3.78 -8.50 4.88
CA PHE A 21 2.56 -8.67 5.65
C PHE A 21 2.25 -10.17 5.81
N ASN A 22 2.95 -10.83 6.75
CA ASN A 22 2.76 -12.24 7.00
C ASN A 22 1.30 -12.58 7.32
N GLY A 23 0.77 -13.57 6.61
CA GLY A 23 -0.60 -14.05 6.78
C GLY A 23 -1.66 -13.23 6.03
N ILE A 24 -1.28 -12.19 5.28
CA ILE A 24 -2.18 -11.43 4.40
C ILE A 24 -1.94 -11.84 2.95
N ASN A 25 -3.03 -11.97 2.20
CA ASN A 25 -3.00 -12.31 0.78
C ASN A 25 -3.84 -11.31 -0.02
N TRP A 26 -3.48 -11.13 -1.30
CA TRP A 26 -4.35 -10.39 -2.20
C TRP A 26 -5.71 -11.08 -2.32
N GLY A 27 -6.80 -10.30 -2.24
CA GLY A 27 -8.15 -10.82 -2.24
C GLY A 27 -8.71 -11.16 -0.86
N ASP A 28 -7.94 -11.05 0.22
CA ASP A 28 -8.45 -11.27 1.58
C ASP A 28 -9.62 -10.36 1.90
N SER A 29 -10.61 -10.91 2.60
CA SER A 29 -11.78 -10.16 3.05
C SER A 29 -11.47 -9.37 4.33
N LYS A 30 -12.40 -8.47 4.70
CA LYS A 30 -12.35 -7.76 5.99
C LYS A 30 -12.27 -8.75 7.16
N GLU A 31 -13.00 -9.86 7.10
CA GLU A 31 -13.02 -10.89 8.15
C GLU A 31 -11.63 -11.49 8.36
N ASN A 32 -10.93 -11.84 7.26
CA ASN A 32 -9.57 -12.35 7.31
C ASN A 32 -8.61 -11.32 7.92
N LEU A 33 -8.70 -10.06 7.52
CA LEU A 33 -7.89 -8.98 8.11
C LEU A 33 -8.18 -8.79 9.61
N SER A 34 -9.44 -8.96 10.03
CA SER A 34 -9.83 -8.81 11.44
C SER A 34 -9.27 -9.90 12.35
N ILE A 35 -8.89 -11.06 11.82
CA ILE A 35 -8.19 -12.12 12.57
C ILE A 35 -6.77 -11.66 12.94
N LEU A 36 -6.11 -10.95 12.03
CA LEU A 36 -4.73 -10.48 12.20
C LEU A 36 -4.66 -9.13 12.93
N PHE A 37 -5.68 -8.30 12.78
CA PHE A 37 -5.73 -6.95 13.34
C PHE A 37 -7.01 -6.74 14.16
N SER A 38 -6.94 -6.96 15.46
CA SER A 38 -8.09 -6.81 16.37
C SER A 38 -8.62 -5.37 16.50
N ASN A 39 -7.79 -4.38 16.14
CA ASN A 39 -8.10 -2.95 16.22
C ASN A 39 -8.39 -2.31 14.85
N LEU A 40 -8.79 -3.12 13.86
CA LEU A 40 -9.16 -2.68 12.51
C LEU A 40 -10.39 -1.77 12.56
N LYS A 41 -10.27 -0.54 12.06
CA LYS A 41 -11.34 0.46 12.03
C LYS A 41 -11.68 0.85 10.61
N LYS A 42 -12.98 1.03 10.33
CA LYS A 42 -13.44 1.55 9.04
C LYS A 42 -13.14 3.04 8.95
N GLU A 43 -12.59 3.46 7.81
CA GLU A 43 -12.33 4.86 7.47
C GLU A 43 -13.33 5.34 6.38
N PRO A 44 -13.57 6.67 6.29
CA PRO A 44 -14.35 7.23 5.19
C PRO A 44 -13.71 6.91 3.83
N SER A 45 -14.54 6.61 2.84
CA SER A 45 -14.12 6.45 1.44
C SER A 45 -14.92 7.38 0.54
N ILE A 46 -14.25 8.02 -0.42
CA ILE A 46 -14.89 8.84 -1.45
C ILE A 46 -15.51 7.93 -2.52
N ASN A 47 -14.95 6.74 -2.73
CA ASN A 47 -15.45 5.77 -3.70
C ASN A 47 -16.31 4.72 -2.98
N GLU A 48 -17.59 4.66 -3.30
CA GLU A 48 -18.56 3.73 -2.69
C GLU A 48 -18.20 2.25 -2.91
N ASN A 49 -17.48 1.94 -3.99
CA ASN A 49 -17.04 0.58 -4.31
C ASN A 49 -15.76 0.15 -3.56
N VAL A 50 -15.16 1.07 -2.79
CA VAL A 50 -13.94 0.81 -2.04
C VAL A 50 -14.18 1.04 -0.56
N ASN A 51 -14.03 0.00 0.24
CA ASN A 51 -13.99 0.12 1.69
C ASN A 51 -12.54 0.27 2.16
N ILE A 52 -12.30 1.25 3.03
CA ILE A 52 -10.99 1.49 3.63
C ILE A 52 -11.05 1.12 5.11
N PHE A 53 -10.09 0.31 5.54
CA PHE A 53 -9.91 -0.02 6.96
C PHE A 53 -8.50 0.38 7.39
N SER A 54 -8.34 0.77 8.66
CA SER A 54 -7.04 1.19 9.17
C SER A 54 -6.69 0.56 10.52
N VAL A 55 -5.37 0.43 10.74
CA VAL A 55 -4.76 0.12 12.02
C VAL A 55 -3.82 1.28 12.37
N LYS A 56 -4.09 1.98 13.48
CA LYS A 56 -3.29 3.13 13.90
C LYS A 56 -2.08 2.69 14.74
N ASN A 57 -0.96 3.38 14.54
CA ASN A 57 0.30 3.20 15.27
C ASN A 57 0.73 1.71 15.38
N PRO A 58 0.78 0.98 14.26
CA PRO A 58 1.09 -0.46 14.30
C PRO A 58 2.55 -0.73 14.68
N LYS A 59 3.45 0.22 14.38
CA LYS A 59 4.89 0.19 14.68
C LYS A 59 5.40 1.61 14.85
N GLU A 60 6.60 1.74 15.44
CA GLU A 60 7.34 3.01 15.49
C GLU A 60 7.51 3.62 14.09
N ASN A 61 7.42 4.94 13.98
CA ASN A 61 7.51 5.72 12.74
C ASN A 61 6.40 5.43 11.70
N ILE A 62 5.43 4.57 12.01
CA ILE A 62 4.28 4.29 11.15
C ILE A 62 3.01 4.82 11.83
N LYS A 63 2.42 5.84 11.23
CA LYS A 63 1.18 6.45 11.69
C LYS A 63 0.00 5.49 11.58
N LYS A 64 -0.12 4.77 10.45
CA LYS A 64 -1.16 3.78 10.22
C LYS A 64 -0.88 2.86 9.04
N TYR A 65 -1.48 1.69 9.06
CA TYR A 65 -1.76 0.90 7.87
C TYR A 65 -3.16 1.20 7.38
N GLU A 66 -3.36 1.27 6.07
CA GLU A 66 -4.66 1.35 5.42
C GLU A 66 -4.81 0.18 4.46
N PHE A 67 -5.92 -0.52 4.57
CA PHE A 67 -6.30 -1.65 3.73
C PHE A 67 -7.49 -1.24 2.86
N TYR A 68 -7.30 -1.29 1.55
CA TYR A 68 -8.31 -0.91 0.57
C TYR A 68 -8.92 -2.19 -0.01
N LEU A 69 -10.22 -2.37 0.22
CA LEU A 69 -10.96 -3.51 -0.26
C LEU A 69 -11.96 -3.06 -1.34
N GLN A 70 -11.82 -3.62 -2.52
CA GLN A 70 -12.76 -3.46 -3.61
C GLN A 70 -13.63 -4.72 -3.70
N ASN A 71 -14.96 -4.59 -3.64
CA ASN A 71 -15.88 -5.72 -3.59
C ASN A 71 -15.53 -6.73 -2.47
N ASN A 72 -15.18 -6.22 -1.29
CA ASN A 72 -14.72 -6.98 -0.11
C ASN A 72 -13.43 -7.80 -0.33
N ALA A 73 -12.66 -7.53 -1.38
CA ALA A 73 -11.39 -8.17 -1.68
C ALA A 73 -10.24 -7.16 -1.55
N LEU A 74 -9.20 -7.48 -0.76
CA LEU A 74 -8.02 -6.64 -0.57
C LEU A 74 -7.28 -6.44 -1.89
N ASN A 75 -7.14 -5.18 -2.32
CA ASN A 75 -6.46 -4.82 -3.55
C ASN A 75 -5.37 -3.76 -3.39
N LYS A 76 -5.20 -3.22 -2.17
CA LYS A 76 -4.12 -2.29 -1.86
C LYS A 76 -3.88 -2.23 -0.36
N ILE A 77 -2.59 -2.13 0.02
CA ILE A 77 -2.18 -1.77 1.37
C ILE A 77 -1.36 -0.48 1.28
N ARG A 78 -1.69 0.50 2.13
CA ARG A 78 -0.89 1.71 2.29
C ARG A 78 -0.28 1.76 3.68
N VAL A 79 1.03 1.91 3.74
CA VAL A 79 1.78 2.24 4.95
C VAL A 79 1.96 3.76 4.97
N VAL A 80 1.33 4.43 5.91
CA VAL A 80 1.47 5.87 6.10
C VAL A 80 2.50 6.11 7.19
N PHE A 81 3.58 6.79 6.86
CA PHE A 81 4.62 7.13 7.83
C PHE A 81 4.20 8.33 8.69
N ASP A 82 4.73 8.38 9.91
CA ASP A 82 4.52 9.53 10.78
C ASP A 82 5.49 10.64 10.41
N LYS A 83 4.97 11.70 9.80
CA LYS A 83 5.76 12.85 9.32
C LYS A 83 6.52 13.58 10.44
N GLU A 84 6.07 13.49 11.70
CA GLU A 84 6.73 14.14 12.82
C GLU A 84 7.98 13.37 13.28
N SER A 85 8.02 12.06 13.01
CA SER A 85 9.14 11.19 13.35
C SER A 85 10.10 10.92 12.18
N ILE A 86 9.72 11.27 10.93
CA ILE A 86 10.55 11.02 9.73
C ILE A 86 11.26 12.30 9.30
N GLY A 87 12.53 12.41 9.68
CA GLY A 87 13.44 13.41 9.14
C GLY A 87 14.22 12.91 7.90
N LYS A 88 15.18 13.71 7.45
CA LYS A 88 16.02 13.37 6.28
C LYS A 88 16.80 12.07 6.49
N ARG A 89 17.26 11.81 7.70
CA ARG A 89 18.04 10.62 8.05
C ARG A 89 17.18 9.36 7.96
N GLU A 90 16.00 9.39 8.58
CA GLU A 90 15.04 8.29 8.59
C GLU A 90 14.54 7.99 7.17
N LEU A 91 14.27 9.03 6.38
CA LEU A 91 13.91 8.89 4.97
C LEU A 91 15.01 8.15 4.17
N GLN A 92 16.27 8.52 4.38
CA GLN A 92 17.40 7.84 3.72
C GLN A 92 17.54 6.39 4.19
N GLN A 93 17.30 6.10 5.47
CA GLN A 93 17.33 4.74 6.00
C GLN A 93 16.20 3.87 5.39
N ILE A 94 14.97 4.40 5.29
CA ILE A 94 13.85 3.71 4.64
C ILE A 94 14.20 3.40 3.18
N TYR A 95 14.71 4.39 2.44
CA TYR A 95 15.12 4.20 1.05
C TYR A 95 16.22 3.14 0.91
N ASN A 96 17.25 3.19 1.74
CA ASN A 96 18.34 2.21 1.73
C ASN A 96 17.83 0.81 2.07
N GLN A 97 16.91 0.69 3.04
CA GLN A 97 16.31 -0.59 3.39
C GLN A 97 15.49 -1.15 2.22
N LEU A 98 14.68 -0.33 1.56
CA LEU A 98 13.93 -0.75 0.37
C LEU A 98 14.87 -1.23 -0.73
N THR A 99 15.91 -0.45 -1.07
CA THR A 99 16.85 -0.82 -2.14
C THR A 99 17.67 -2.07 -1.82
N THR A 100 18.05 -2.28 -0.57
CA THR A 100 18.76 -3.49 -0.13
C THR A 100 17.87 -4.73 -0.15
N THR A 101 16.58 -4.55 0.19
CA THR A 101 15.66 -5.68 0.38
C THR A 101 14.96 -6.10 -0.90
N ILE A 102 14.60 -5.15 -1.76
CA ILE A 102 13.78 -5.37 -2.96
C ILE A 102 14.45 -4.89 -4.26
N GLY A 103 15.64 -4.33 -4.18
CA GLY A 103 16.39 -3.83 -5.33
C GLY A 103 16.17 -2.34 -5.61
N VAL A 104 16.80 -1.84 -6.68
CA VAL A 104 16.67 -0.44 -7.09
C VAL A 104 15.30 -0.17 -7.70
N PRO A 105 14.76 1.05 -7.58
CA PRO A 105 13.50 1.39 -8.22
C PRO A 105 13.63 1.31 -9.75
N VAL A 106 12.63 0.71 -10.39
CA VAL A 106 12.59 0.56 -11.86
C VAL A 106 12.10 1.82 -12.55
N LEU A 107 11.41 2.72 -11.83
CA LEU A 107 10.85 3.95 -12.36
C LEU A 107 10.80 5.02 -11.27
N LYS A 108 11.08 6.27 -11.66
CA LYS A 108 10.89 7.47 -10.84
C LYS A 108 9.95 8.42 -11.57
N LEU A 109 8.81 8.72 -10.95
CA LEU A 109 7.78 9.59 -11.48
C LEU A 109 7.72 10.87 -10.66
N PRO A 110 7.97 12.04 -11.25
CA PRO A 110 7.78 13.31 -10.57
C PRO A 110 6.28 13.58 -10.40
N ILE A 111 5.90 14.14 -9.26
CA ILE A 111 4.57 14.64 -8.98
C ILE A 111 4.63 16.16 -9.00
N TYR A 112 3.82 16.76 -9.86
CA TYR A 112 3.58 18.19 -9.86
C TYR A 112 2.13 18.43 -10.26
N LYS A 113 1.31 18.92 -9.31
CA LYS A 113 -0.10 19.20 -9.56
C LYS A 113 -0.51 20.46 -8.83
N LYS A 114 -1.15 21.38 -9.55
CA LYS A 114 -1.78 22.58 -8.99
C LYS A 114 -3.26 22.30 -8.75
N ILE A 115 -3.72 22.53 -7.54
CA ILE A 115 -5.12 22.38 -7.13
C ILE A 115 -5.48 23.66 -6.35
N ASP A 116 -6.31 24.49 -6.95
CA ASP A 116 -6.65 25.80 -6.40
C ASP A 116 -5.39 26.60 -6.00
N ASN A 117 -5.27 26.95 -4.75
CA ASN A 117 -4.18 27.74 -4.17
C ASN A 117 -3.02 26.88 -3.63
N LEU A 118 -3.04 25.57 -3.92
CA LEU A 118 -2.05 24.63 -3.44
C LEU A 118 -1.28 24.00 -4.60
N THR A 119 0.00 23.75 -4.38
CA THR A 119 0.84 22.96 -5.29
C THR A 119 1.29 21.69 -4.58
N LEU A 120 0.97 20.54 -5.17
CA LEU A 120 1.51 19.24 -4.76
C LEU A 120 2.79 19.01 -5.54
N LYS A 121 3.89 18.76 -4.82
CA LYS A 121 5.22 18.50 -5.41
C LYS A 121 5.87 17.31 -4.72
N GLY A 122 6.42 16.38 -5.50
CA GLY A 122 7.05 15.21 -4.93
C GLY A 122 7.54 14.24 -5.96
N ASN A 123 7.77 13.01 -5.53
CA ASN A 123 8.15 11.90 -6.40
C ASN A 123 7.52 10.60 -5.92
N THR A 124 7.27 9.71 -6.87
CA THR A 124 6.97 8.30 -6.63
C THR A 124 8.06 7.44 -7.23
N LEU A 125 8.56 6.49 -6.45
CA LEU A 125 9.50 5.45 -6.89
C LEU A 125 8.75 4.13 -6.99
N LYS A 126 8.83 3.48 -8.15
CA LYS A 126 8.23 2.15 -8.37
C LYS A 126 9.28 1.07 -8.18
N PHE A 127 8.93 0.05 -7.40
CA PHE A 127 9.72 -1.17 -7.20
C PHE A 127 8.91 -2.38 -7.65
N VAL A 128 9.60 -3.42 -8.11
CA VAL A 128 9.00 -4.70 -8.54
C VAL A 128 9.69 -5.82 -7.75
N PRO A 129 9.25 -6.07 -6.50
CA PRO A 129 9.88 -7.09 -5.64
C PRO A 129 9.68 -8.52 -6.16
N ASP A 130 8.55 -8.78 -6.83
CA ASP A 130 8.17 -10.09 -7.37
C ASP A 130 7.12 -9.95 -8.48
N THR A 131 6.61 -11.08 -8.98
CA THR A 131 5.61 -11.11 -10.07
C THR A 131 4.19 -10.80 -9.59
N GLN A 132 3.94 -10.75 -8.28
CA GLN A 132 2.61 -10.62 -7.69
C GLN A 132 2.34 -9.22 -7.14
N THR A 133 3.38 -8.49 -6.74
CA THR A 133 3.28 -7.26 -6.00
C THR A 133 4.11 -6.16 -6.65
N LEU A 134 3.53 -4.97 -6.75
CA LEU A 134 4.25 -3.71 -7.02
C LEU A 134 4.27 -2.87 -5.75
N ILE A 135 5.35 -2.12 -5.56
CA ILE A 135 5.49 -1.19 -4.44
C ILE A 135 5.78 0.20 -4.98
N TYR A 136 5.01 1.18 -4.50
CA TYR A 136 5.22 2.60 -4.80
C TYR A 136 5.59 3.35 -3.53
N PHE A 137 6.81 3.88 -3.50
CA PHE A 137 7.29 4.74 -2.41
C PHE A 137 7.10 6.19 -2.83
N THR A 138 6.22 6.90 -2.14
CA THR A 138 5.78 8.25 -2.53
C THR A 138 6.03 9.24 -1.41
N GLY A 139 6.70 10.34 -1.74
CA GLY A 139 6.81 11.54 -0.92
C GLY A 139 6.15 12.72 -1.65
N ILE A 140 5.23 13.41 -0.97
CA ILE A 140 4.50 14.58 -1.52
C ILE A 140 4.51 15.69 -0.49
N ASP A 141 4.95 16.87 -0.92
CA ASP A 141 4.82 18.13 -0.19
C ASP A 141 3.66 18.94 -0.75
N THR A 142 2.88 19.54 0.14
CA THR A 142 1.85 20.52 -0.19
C THR A 142 2.38 21.91 0.07
N ILE A 143 2.40 22.76 -0.95
CA ILE A 143 2.97 24.10 -0.92
C ILE A 143 1.85 25.11 -1.22
N ASN A 144 1.72 26.15 -0.39
CA ASN A 144 0.75 27.21 -0.60
C ASN A 144 1.24 28.24 -1.64
N GLU A 145 0.40 29.24 -1.97
CA GLU A 145 0.71 30.32 -2.92
C GLU A 145 1.95 31.14 -2.55
N LEU A 146 2.26 31.22 -1.26
CA LEU A 146 3.45 31.94 -0.77
C LEU A 146 4.72 31.12 -0.86
N GLY A 147 4.67 29.93 -1.47
CA GLY A 147 5.81 29.00 -1.56
C GLY A 147 6.14 28.29 -0.25
N LYS A 148 5.28 28.40 0.79
CA LYS A 148 5.49 27.74 2.07
C LYS A 148 4.91 26.34 2.06
N MET A 149 5.70 25.36 2.50
CA MET A 149 5.24 24.00 2.73
C MET A 149 4.24 23.97 3.90
N THR A 150 3.04 23.48 3.65
CA THR A 150 1.94 23.39 4.63
C THR A 150 1.71 21.99 5.12
N ASP A 151 2.07 21.00 4.31
CA ASP A 151 1.96 19.59 4.66
C ASP A 151 3.01 18.76 3.90
N SER A 152 3.35 17.59 4.45
CA SER A 152 4.23 16.61 3.81
C SER A 152 3.71 15.21 4.14
N ASN A 153 3.63 14.35 3.14
CA ASN A 153 3.17 12.98 3.30
C ASN A 153 4.15 12.00 2.69
N LEU A 154 4.44 10.94 3.42
CA LEU A 154 5.28 9.84 2.99
C LEU A 154 4.52 8.52 3.17
N TYR A 155 4.47 7.71 2.12
CA TYR A 155 3.79 6.42 2.18
C TYR A 155 4.36 5.38 1.22
N LEU A 156 4.14 4.10 1.56
CA LEU A 156 4.35 2.94 0.69
C LEU A 156 3.00 2.38 0.31
N ASP A 157 2.74 2.26 -0.98
CA ASP A 157 1.60 1.54 -1.52
C ASP A 157 2.05 0.19 -2.06
N TYR A 158 1.46 -0.89 -1.53
CA TYR A 158 1.52 -2.24 -2.07
C TYR A 158 0.28 -2.47 -2.89
N ILE A 159 0.41 -2.93 -4.12
CA ILE A 159 -0.70 -3.30 -4.99
C ILE A 159 -0.42 -4.62 -5.70
N PRO A 160 -1.45 -5.40 -6.07
CA PRO A 160 -1.29 -6.55 -6.96
C PRO A 160 -0.70 -6.09 -8.31
N SER A 161 0.22 -6.85 -8.89
CA SER A 161 0.86 -6.49 -10.15
C SER A 161 -0.12 -6.30 -11.32
N GLN A 162 -1.25 -6.99 -11.29
CA GLN A 162 -2.34 -6.85 -12.27
C GLN A 162 -3.10 -5.53 -12.17
N ASN A 163 -2.96 -4.79 -11.06
CA ASN A 163 -3.63 -3.52 -10.79
C ASN A 163 -2.66 -2.34 -10.93
N GLU A 164 -1.68 -2.47 -11.79
CA GLU A 164 -0.68 -1.40 -12.01
C GLU A 164 -1.34 -0.05 -12.27
N TYR A 165 -0.90 1.00 -11.55
CA TYR A 165 -1.35 2.36 -11.82
C TYR A 165 -0.83 2.82 -13.19
N ILE A 166 -1.75 3.24 -14.06
CA ILE A 166 -1.42 4.01 -15.26
C ILE A 166 -1.39 5.48 -14.80
N PHE A 167 -0.20 6.07 -14.79
CA PHE A 167 0.03 7.48 -14.43
C PHE A 167 -0.10 8.37 -15.65
#